data_50de9079e15ef77fd4e0fdf79482ea1e
#
_entry.id   50de9079e15ef77fd4e0fdf79482ea1e
#
_cell.length_a   1.000
_cell.length_b   1.000
_cell.length_c   1.000
_cell.angle_alpha   90.00
_cell.angle_beta   90.00
_cell.angle_gamma   90.00
#
_symmetry.space_group_name_H-M   'P 1'
#
loop_
_entity.id
_entity.type
_entity.pdbx_description
1 polymer ?
#
loop_
_entity_poly.entity_id
_entity_poly.type
_entity_poly.pdbx_seq_one_letter_code
_entity_poly.pdbx_strand_id
1 'polypeptide(L)'
;MKRSVLIAAALLGLSACDGPREDAGEVADNAAGVVSSEDAVQSGPNETLGEARDDAAESANEAREARADALEDAADESRATADQKADALEKQAERARKQ
;
A
#
# COMPACT_ATOMS: atom_id res chain seq x y z
N MET A 1 -26.34 26.40 -12.02
CA MET A 1 -26.72 25.79 -10.76
C MET A 1 -25.73 24.70 -10.38
N LYS A 2 -25.08 24.88 -9.26
CA LYS A 2 -24.46 23.81 -8.43
C LYS A 2 -23.24 23.09 -9.01
N ARG A 3 -22.15 23.80 -9.13
CA ARG A 3 -20.81 23.21 -9.23
C ARG A 3 -19.86 23.91 -8.27
N SER A 4 -20.08 23.73 -6.99
CA SER A 4 -19.26 24.36 -5.94
C SER A 4 -19.24 23.49 -4.70
N VAL A 5 -18.73 22.30 -4.79
CA VAL A 5 -18.30 21.51 -3.61
C VAL A 5 -17.31 20.48 -4.12
N LEU A 6 -16.04 20.77 -4.09
CA LEU A 6 -14.96 19.78 -4.17
C LEU A 6 -13.58 20.43 -4.09
N ILE A 7 -13.38 21.39 -3.17
CA ILE A 7 -12.03 21.88 -2.84
C ILE A 7 -11.96 22.01 -1.32
N ALA A 8 -11.93 20.90 -0.62
CA ALA A 8 -11.65 20.89 0.82
C ALA A 8 -11.03 19.60 1.32
N ALA A 9 -10.29 18.86 0.49
CA ALA A 9 -9.68 17.59 0.89
C ALA A 9 -8.18 17.50 0.58
N ALA A 10 -7.49 18.61 0.41
CA ALA A 10 -6.09 18.59 -0.02
C ALA A 10 -5.10 19.25 0.97
N LEU A 11 -5.43 19.33 2.25
CA LEU A 11 -4.52 19.95 3.25
C LEU A 11 -4.19 19.03 4.45
N LEU A 12 -4.36 17.73 4.35
CA LEU A 12 -3.99 16.78 5.39
C LEU A 12 -2.78 15.90 5.01
N GLY A 13 -1.95 16.32 4.09
CA GLY A 13 -0.86 15.52 3.53
C GLY A 13 0.55 15.97 3.86
N LEU A 14 0.79 16.77 4.90
CA LEU A 14 2.13 17.31 5.19
C LEU A 14 2.64 17.05 6.62
N SER A 15 2.10 16.06 7.31
CA SER A 15 2.69 15.57 8.56
C SER A 15 3.12 14.11 8.41
N ALA A 16 3.95 13.81 7.41
CA ALA A 16 4.29 12.45 7.04
C ALA A 16 5.78 12.15 7.19
N CYS A 17 6.38 12.55 8.31
CA CYS A 17 7.68 12.00 8.72
C CYS A 17 7.58 11.20 10.02
N ASP A 18 6.52 11.39 10.80
CA ASP A 18 6.32 10.69 12.04
C ASP A 18 5.09 9.78 11.92
N GLY A 19 5.23 8.49 12.19
CA GLY A 19 4.13 7.56 12.14
C GLY A 19 3.20 7.68 13.35
N PRO A 20 1.92 7.28 13.26
CA PRO A 20 0.95 7.44 14.36
C PRO A 20 1.31 6.65 15.63
N ARG A 21 2.14 5.64 15.53
CA ARG A 21 2.60 4.86 16.68
C ARG A 21 3.87 5.43 17.29
N GLU A 22 4.70 6.06 16.48
CA GLU A 22 5.85 6.85 16.91
C GLU A 22 5.38 8.05 17.75
N ASP A 23 4.42 8.84 17.23
CA ASP A 23 3.80 9.95 17.96
C ASP A 23 3.19 9.51 19.30
N ALA A 24 2.50 8.38 19.32
CA ALA A 24 1.94 7.82 20.55
C ALA A 24 3.02 7.38 21.53
N GLY A 25 4.14 6.89 21.03
CA GLY A 25 5.32 6.53 21.81
C GLY A 25 5.98 7.74 22.47
N GLU A 26 6.13 8.84 21.71
CA GLU A 26 6.67 10.11 22.21
C GLU A 26 5.79 10.66 23.37
N VAL A 27 4.47 10.66 23.19
CA VAL A 27 3.53 11.07 24.24
C VAL A 27 3.68 10.20 25.49
N ALA A 28 3.87 8.90 25.34
CA ALA A 28 4.06 7.98 26.45
C ALA A 28 5.40 8.21 27.17
N ASP A 29 6.46 8.48 26.43
CA ASP A 29 7.78 8.79 27.00
C ASP A 29 7.76 10.12 27.74
N ASN A 30 7.12 11.15 27.17
CA ASN A 30 6.93 12.45 27.84
C ASN A 30 6.12 12.31 29.13
N ALA A 31 5.06 11.50 29.16
CA ALA A 31 4.27 11.23 30.34
C ALA A 31 5.04 10.46 31.40
N ALA A 32 6.01 9.66 31.04
CA ALA A 32 6.92 8.95 31.93
C ALA A 32 8.11 9.78 32.41
N GLY A 33 8.23 11.04 31.95
CA GLY A 33 9.33 11.94 32.31
C GLY A 33 10.62 11.71 31.51
N VAL A 34 10.53 10.96 30.42
CA VAL A 34 11.60 10.82 29.45
C VAL A 34 11.50 12.01 28.51
N VAL A 35 12.42 12.96 28.61
CA VAL A 35 12.43 14.17 27.76
C VAL A 35 13.04 13.81 26.43
N SER A 36 12.20 13.54 25.42
CA SER A 36 12.61 13.66 24.02
C SER A 36 12.46 15.13 23.64
N SER A 37 13.55 15.87 23.63
CA SER A 37 13.57 17.21 23.04
C SER A 37 14.10 17.10 21.62
N GLU A 38 13.65 17.98 20.73
CA GLU A 38 14.18 18.09 19.36
C GLU A 38 15.72 18.27 19.33
N ASP A 39 16.31 18.70 20.44
CA ASP A 39 17.75 18.79 20.66
C ASP A 39 18.36 17.54 21.30
N ALA A 40 17.58 16.54 21.71
CA ALA A 40 18.05 15.30 22.27
C ALA A 40 18.37 14.31 21.13
N VAL A 41 19.61 13.86 21.08
CA VAL A 41 20.13 12.89 20.08
C VAL A 41 19.56 11.47 20.30
N GLN A 42 18.65 11.27 21.24
CA GLN A 42 18.11 9.98 21.60
C GLN A 42 16.59 10.04 21.74
N SER A 43 15.90 9.28 20.89
CA SER A 43 14.49 8.98 21.03
C SER A 43 14.22 8.15 22.28
N GLY A 44 13.06 8.33 22.92
CA GLY A 44 12.64 7.52 24.03
C GLY A 44 12.35 6.06 23.65
N PRO A 45 12.29 5.14 24.62
CA PRO A 45 12.08 3.72 24.33
C PRO A 45 10.71 3.41 23.72
N ASN A 46 9.67 4.17 24.07
CA ASN A 46 8.33 3.99 23.48
C ASN A 46 8.23 4.60 22.10
N GLU A 47 8.86 5.74 21.86
CA GLU A 47 8.99 6.36 20.55
C GLU A 47 9.72 5.42 19.57
N THR A 48 10.87 4.89 19.94
CA THR A 48 11.62 3.92 19.13
C THR A 48 10.81 2.65 18.84
N LEU A 49 10.04 2.17 19.81
CA LEU A 49 9.16 1.03 19.61
C LEU A 49 8.00 1.36 18.67
N GLY A 50 7.46 2.58 18.74
CA GLY A 50 6.43 3.10 17.85
C GLY A 50 6.91 3.16 16.41
N GLU A 51 8.07 3.75 16.17
CA GLU A 51 8.74 3.82 14.86
C GLU A 51 8.91 2.42 14.26
N ALA A 52 9.47 1.47 15.00
CA ALA A 52 9.65 0.11 14.54
C ALA A 52 8.32 -0.59 14.17
N ARG A 53 7.22 -0.24 14.84
CA ARG A 53 5.88 -0.76 14.51
C ARG A 53 5.28 -0.11 13.27
N ASP A 54 5.54 1.15 13.04
CA ASP A 54 5.10 1.86 11.84
C ASP A 54 5.87 1.35 10.62
N ASP A 55 7.17 1.17 10.71
CA ASP A 55 8.00 0.55 9.66
C ASP A 55 7.55 -0.87 9.32
N ALA A 56 7.23 -1.66 10.34
CA ALA A 56 6.72 -3.02 10.12
C ALA A 56 5.35 -3.02 9.45
N ALA A 57 4.48 -2.05 9.75
CA ALA A 57 3.18 -1.91 9.12
C ALA A 57 3.31 -1.48 7.65
N GLU A 58 4.23 -0.55 7.36
CA GLU A 58 4.53 -0.12 6.00
C GLU A 58 5.07 -1.28 5.16
N SER A 59 6.08 -1.98 5.65
CA SER A 59 6.63 -3.17 4.97
C SER A 59 5.58 -4.25 4.71
N ALA A 60 4.65 -4.45 5.65
CA ALA A 60 3.56 -5.39 5.47
C ALA A 60 2.56 -4.94 4.39
N ASN A 61 2.31 -3.63 4.26
CA ASN A 61 1.47 -3.07 3.21
C ASN A 61 2.12 -3.20 1.84
N GLU A 62 3.39 -2.85 1.71
CA GLU A 62 4.17 -3.03 0.48
C GLU A 62 4.17 -4.49 0.01
N ALA A 63 4.35 -5.43 0.93
CA ALA A 63 4.29 -6.85 0.61
C ALA A 63 2.90 -7.30 0.14
N ARG A 64 1.81 -6.71 0.67
CA ARG A 64 0.45 -6.99 0.19
C ARG A 64 0.20 -6.44 -1.20
N GLU A 65 0.66 -5.21 -1.47
CA GLU A 65 0.54 -4.58 -2.79
C GLU A 65 1.32 -5.39 -3.83
N ALA A 66 2.58 -5.72 -3.56
CA ALA A 66 3.38 -6.55 -4.46
C ALA A 66 2.74 -7.92 -4.74
N ARG A 67 2.06 -8.50 -3.75
CA ARG A 67 1.31 -9.75 -3.93
C ARG A 67 0.05 -9.56 -4.78
N ALA A 68 -0.65 -8.44 -4.61
CA ALA A 68 -1.82 -8.12 -5.41
C ALA A 68 -1.43 -7.94 -6.88
N ASP A 69 -0.38 -7.18 -7.16
CA ASP A 69 0.15 -6.96 -8.50
C ASP A 69 0.54 -8.29 -9.17
N ALA A 70 1.25 -9.16 -8.45
CA ALA A 70 1.62 -10.47 -8.97
C ALA A 70 0.41 -11.37 -9.28
N LEU A 71 -0.68 -11.25 -8.53
CA LEU A 71 -1.92 -11.97 -8.79
C LEU A 71 -2.67 -11.38 -10.00
N GLU A 72 -2.64 -10.09 -10.20
CA GLU A 72 -3.22 -9.43 -11.38
C GLU A 72 -2.47 -9.83 -12.65
N ASP A 73 -1.13 -9.80 -12.62
CA ASP A 73 -0.29 -10.27 -13.73
C ASP A 73 -0.57 -11.74 -14.09
N ALA A 74 -0.69 -12.60 -13.09
CA ALA A 74 -1.02 -14.01 -13.30
C ALA A 74 -2.43 -14.20 -13.88
N ALA A 75 -3.39 -13.36 -13.51
CA ALA A 75 -4.74 -13.39 -14.06
C ALA A 75 -4.73 -12.96 -15.53
N ASP A 76 -3.97 -11.93 -15.88
CA ASP A 76 -3.86 -11.44 -17.25
C ASP A 76 -3.16 -12.45 -18.16
N GLU A 77 -2.09 -13.10 -17.68
CA GLU A 77 -1.44 -14.19 -18.40
C GLU A 77 -2.41 -15.37 -18.65
N SER A 78 -3.22 -15.71 -17.65
CA SER A 78 -4.24 -16.77 -17.78
C SER A 78 -5.31 -16.41 -18.82
N ARG A 79 -5.75 -15.16 -18.86
CA ARG A 79 -6.70 -14.68 -19.88
C ARG A 79 -6.08 -14.75 -21.28
N ALA A 80 -4.87 -14.24 -21.43
CA ALA A 80 -4.16 -14.27 -22.72
C ALA A 80 -3.96 -15.70 -23.25
N THR A 81 -3.64 -16.63 -22.36
CA THR A 81 -3.51 -18.06 -22.71
C THR A 81 -4.85 -18.66 -23.12
N ALA A 82 -5.94 -18.32 -22.44
CA ALA A 82 -7.29 -18.77 -22.76
C ALA A 82 -7.75 -18.25 -24.13
N ASP A 83 -7.47 -16.97 -24.43
CA ASP A 83 -7.79 -16.35 -25.71
C ASP A 83 -7.05 -17.02 -26.88
N GLN A 84 -5.75 -17.25 -26.73
CA GLN A 84 -4.96 -17.99 -27.72
C GLN A 84 -5.51 -19.41 -27.97
N LYS A 85 -5.95 -20.07 -26.91
CA LYS A 85 -6.56 -21.40 -27.03
C LYS A 85 -7.92 -21.35 -27.72
N ALA A 86 -8.73 -20.36 -27.44
CA ALA A 86 -10.02 -20.13 -28.12
C ALA A 86 -9.81 -19.89 -29.61
N ASP A 87 -8.89 -19.02 -30.01
CA ASP A 87 -8.53 -18.73 -31.39
C ASP A 87 -8.07 -19.99 -32.14
N ALA A 88 -7.27 -20.81 -31.48
CA ALA A 88 -6.80 -22.07 -32.07
C ALA A 88 -7.94 -23.05 -32.34
N LEU A 89 -8.91 -23.14 -31.44
CA LEU A 89 -10.10 -23.99 -31.56
C LEU A 89 -11.03 -23.48 -32.67
N GLU A 90 -11.22 -22.18 -32.81
CA GLU A 90 -12.01 -21.57 -33.88
C GLU A 90 -11.40 -21.87 -35.26
N LYS A 91 -10.10 -21.70 -35.42
CA LYS A 91 -9.36 -22.05 -36.64
C LYS A 91 -9.47 -23.56 -36.96
N GLN A 92 -9.54 -24.40 -35.94
CA GLN A 92 -9.75 -25.83 -36.11
C GLN A 92 -11.17 -26.16 -36.58
N ALA A 93 -12.17 -25.49 -35.99
CA ALA A 93 -13.57 -25.64 -36.40
C ALA A 93 -13.80 -25.18 -37.83
N GLU A 94 -13.21 -24.06 -38.25
CA GLU A 94 -13.29 -23.57 -39.64
C GLU A 94 -12.68 -24.57 -40.62
N ARG A 95 -11.54 -25.15 -40.29
CA ARG A 95 -10.92 -26.19 -41.12
C ARG A 95 -11.82 -27.41 -41.26
N ALA A 96 -12.44 -27.85 -40.18
CA ALA A 96 -13.35 -28.99 -40.20
C ALA A 96 -14.61 -28.74 -41.05
N ARG A 97 -15.11 -27.50 -41.08
CA ARG A 97 -16.27 -27.12 -41.91
C ARG A 97 -15.96 -27.08 -43.41
N LYS A 98 -14.68 -26.91 -43.78
CA LYS A 98 -14.27 -26.81 -45.21
C LYS A 98 -13.90 -28.18 -45.79
N GLN A 99 -13.89 -29.24 -45.02
CA GLN A 99 -13.68 -30.60 -45.44
C GLN A 99 -15.03 -31.30 -45.74
#